data_5a7f21f3a35cef684b5c6d7ab03c04f9
#
_entry.id   5a7f21f3a35cef684b5c6d7ab03c04f9
#
_cell.length_a   1.000
_cell.length_b   1.000
_cell.length_c   1.000
_cell.angle_alpha   90.00
_cell.angle_beta   90.00
_cell.angle_gamma   90.00
#
_symmetry.space_group_name_H-M   'P 1'
#
loop_
_entity.id
_entity.type
_entity.pdbx_description
1 polymer ?
#
loop_
_entity_poly.entity_id
_entity_poly.type
_entity_poly.pdbx_seq_one_letter_code
_entity_poly.pdbx_strand_id
1 'polypeptide(L)'
;MRILITGATGLLGSNLVRLLLHRGYSVGVFIQTRSYTKTLTDLPIKKHFGDILDKESLEAAVQEYDVVIHAAAITDYWPTRSQKICEVNIEGTRNVVNAVKKFN
;
A
#
# COMPACT_ATOMS: atom_id res chain seq x y z
N MET A 1 3.10 17.75 -0.16
CA MET A 1 2.85 16.56 -1.00
C MET A 1 2.28 15.44 -0.16
N ARG A 2 1.24 14.82 -0.66
CA ARG A 2 0.53 13.72 0.01
C ARG A 2 0.93 12.41 -0.66
N ILE A 3 1.43 11.46 0.14
CA ILE A 3 1.98 10.22 -0.37
C ILE A 3 1.22 9.04 0.23
N LEU A 4 0.74 8.14 -0.63
CA LEU A 4 0.10 6.89 -0.22
C LEU A 4 1.09 5.74 -0.38
N ILE A 5 1.18 4.89 0.63
CA ILE A 5 2.06 3.72 0.61
C ILE A 5 1.21 2.46 0.73
N THR A 6 1.35 1.55 -0.22
CA THR A 6 0.81 0.20 -0.08
C THR A 6 1.87 -0.70 0.57
N GLY A 7 1.45 -1.70 1.30
CA GLY A 7 2.39 -2.60 1.99
C GLY A 7 3.11 -1.98 3.16
N ALA A 8 2.49 -1.00 3.80
CA ALA A 8 3.12 -0.22 4.87
C ALA A 8 3.39 -1.02 6.14
N THR A 9 2.76 -2.17 6.32
CA THR A 9 2.99 -3.03 7.48
C THR A 9 4.23 -3.91 7.35
N GLY A 10 4.77 -4.04 6.13
CA GLY A 10 6.00 -4.77 5.89
C GLY A 10 7.24 -4.02 6.33
N LEU A 11 8.38 -4.67 6.28
CA LEU A 11 9.65 -4.09 6.72
C LEU A 11 10.01 -2.83 5.94
N LEU A 12 10.00 -2.93 4.61
CA LEU A 12 10.33 -1.78 3.76
C LEU A 12 9.29 -0.67 3.91
N GLY A 13 8.01 -1.03 3.83
CA GLY A 13 6.93 -0.05 3.87
C GLY A 13 6.86 0.71 5.17
N SER A 14 7.00 0.03 6.31
CA SER A 14 6.93 0.70 7.62
C SER A 14 8.12 1.65 7.84
N ASN A 15 9.30 1.27 7.39
CA ASN A 15 10.46 2.15 7.47
C ASN A 15 10.33 3.35 6.55
N LEU A 16 9.74 3.15 5.38
CA LEU A 16 9.48 4.21 4.43
C LEU A 16 8.49 5.23 4.98
N VAL A 17 7.43 4.77 5.65
CA VAL A 17 6.47 5.64 6.32
C VAL A 17 7.17 6.58 7.30
N ARG A 18 8.02 6.01 8.15
CA ARG A 18 8.74 6.79 9.16
C ARG A 18 9.69 7.80 8.53
N LEU A 19 10.40 7.40 7.48
CA LEU A 19 11.33 8.29 6.78
C LEU A 19 10.57 9.47 6.16
N LEU A 20 9.47 9.21 5.49
CA LEU A 20 8.69 10.26 4.83
C LEU A 20 8.05 11.23 5.83
N LEU A 21 7.57 10.70 6.95
CA LEU A 21 7.05 11.55 8.03
C LEU A 21 8.16 12.44 8.59
N HIS A 22 9.34 11.88 8.78
CA HIS A 22 10.49 12.63 9.28
C HIS A 22 10.86 13.77 8.32
N ARG A 23 10.67 13.56 7.03
CA ARG A 23 10.94 14.58 6.00
C ARG A 23 9.80 15.58 5.80
N GLY A 24 8.75 15.48 6.59
CA GLY A 24 7.66 16.46 6.58
C GLY A 24 6.55 16.20 5.57
N TYR A 25 6.53 15.04 4.93
CA TYR A 25 5.44 14.68 4.01
C TYR A 25 4.19 14.25 4.75
N SER A 26 3.05 14.48 4.13
CA SER A 26 1.78 13.93 4.59
C SER A 26 1.65 12.51 4.06
N VAL A 27 1.51 11.52 4.94
CA VAL A 27 1.55 10.12 4.57
C VAL A 27 0.25 9.42 4.92
N GLY A 28 -0.28 8.66 3.96
CA GLY A 28 -1.35 7.70 4.19
C GLY A 28 -0.88 6.31 3.83
N VAL A 29 -1.58 5.32 4.32
CA VAL A 29 -1.27 3.91 4.05
C VAL A 29 -2.51 3.18 3.56
N PHE A 30 -2.31 2.26 2.64
CA PHE A 30 -3.35 1.36 2.14
C PHE A 30 -3.01 -0.04 2.61
N ILE A 31 -3.83 -0.58 3.50
CA ILE A 31 -3.56 -1.85 4.19
C ILE A 31 -4.80 -2.74 4.19
N GLN A 32 -4.58 -4.04 4.23
CA GLN A 32 -5.68 -4.99 4.36
C GLN A 32 -6.31 -4.86 5.74
N THR A 33 -7.61 -5.06 5.81
CA THR A 33 -8.38 -4.95 7.04
C THR A 33 -7.83 -5.86 8.15
N ARG A 34 -7.23 -6.99 7.78
CA ARG A 34 -6.69 -7.95 8.73
C ARG A 34 -5.18 -7.87 8.90
N SER A 35 -4.55 -6.87 8.31
CA SER A 35 -3.11 -6.70 8.42
C SER A 35 -2.72 -6.33 9.85
N TYR A 36 -1.55 -6.79 10.23
CA TYR A 36 -0.95 -6.45 11.50
C TYR A 36 -0.43 -5.02 11.44
N THR A 37 -1.06 -4.14 12.22
CA THR A 37 -0.77 -2.70 12.14
C THR A 37 0.08 -2.17 13.30
N LYS A 38 0.62 -3.06 14.14
CA LYS A 38 1.40 -2.65 15.32
C LYS A 38 2.63 -1.80 14.96
N THR A 39 3.24 -2.08 13.81
CA THR A 39 4.40 -1.32 13.34
C THR A 39 4.08 0.13 13.02
N LEU A 40 2.81 0.45 12.87
CA LEU A 40 2.33 1.79 12.51
C LEU A 40 1.60 2.49 13.67
N THR A 41 1.66 1.91 14.86
CA THR A 41 0.97 2.46 16.04
C THR A 41 1.54 3.83 16.39
N ASP A 42 0.65 4.75 16.72
CA ASP A 42 0.98 6.12 17.15
C ASP A 42 1.65 7.01 16.09
N LEU A 43 1.65 6.59 14.83
CA LEU A 43 2.14 7.44 13.76
C LEU A 43 1.01 8.35 13.23
N PRO A 44 1.33 9.62 12.90
CA PRO A 44 0.32 10.56 12.38
C PRO A 44 0.03 10.29 10.90
N ILE A 45 -0.60 9.17 10.61
CA ILE A 45 -0.93 8.73 9.25
C ILE A 45 -2.41 8.42 9.13
N LYS A 46 -2.94 8.57 7.94
CA LYS A 46 -4.30 8.15 7.62
C LYS A 46 -4.26 6.71 7.10
N LYS A 47 -5.09 5.85 7.68
CA LYS A 47 -5.17 4.44 7.29
C LYS A 47 -6.38 4.23 6.39
N HIS A 48 -6.13 3.66 5.22
CA HIS A 48 -7.17 3.22 4.28
C HIS A 48 -7.18 1.70 4.27
N PHE A 49 -8.31 1.12 4.62
CA PHE A 49 -8.45 -0.33 4.66
C PHE A 49 -9.10 -0.83 3.38
N GLY A 50 -8.49 -1.85 2.79
CA GLY A 50 -9.00 -2.44 1.57
C GLY A 50 -8.10 -3.56 1.08
N ASP A 51 -8.29 -3.94 -0.18
CA ASP A 51 -7.50 -4.98 -0.83
C ASP A 51 -7.07 -4.46 -2.19
N ILE A 52 -5.79 -4.63 -2.55
CA ILE A 52 -5.31 -4.19 -3.86
C ILE A 52 -5.96 -4.94 -5.03
N LEU A 53 -6.61 -6.06 -4.76
CA LEU A 53 -7.43 -6.76 -5.75
C LEU A 53 -8.84 -6.18 -5.86
N ASP A 54 -9.26 -5.34 -4.91
CA ASP A 54 -10.54 -4.64 -4.95
C ASP A 54 -10.31 -3.23 -5.51
N LYS A 55 -10.61 -3.05 -6.78
CA LYS A 55 -10.38 -1.79 -7.49
C LYS A 55 -11.07 -0.61 -6.85
N GLU A 56 -12.29 -0.79 -6.35
CA GLU A 56 -13.06 0.32 -5.77
C GLU A 56 -12.42 0.87 -4.50
N SER A 57 -11.96 -0.02 -3.61
CA SER A 57 -11.30 0.42 -2.39
C SER A 57 -10.00 1.14 -2.68
N LEU A 58 -9.26 0.66 -3.68
CA LEU A 58 -7.98 1.24 -4.08
C LEU A 58 -8.17 2.62 -4.73
N GLU A 59 -9.12 2.74 -5.64
CA GLU A 59 -9.42 4.01 -6.31
C GLU A 59 -9.86 5.08 -5.30
N ALA A 60 -10.69 4.70 -4.34
CA ALA A 60 -11.14 5.62 -3.30
C ALA A 60 -9.97 6.20 -2.49
N ALA A 61 -8.96 5.39 -2.22
CA ALA A 61 -7.78 5.84 -1.49
C ALA A 61 -6.87 6.70 -2.37
N VAL A 62 -6.59 6.25 -3.58
CA VAL A 62 -5.61 6.88 -4.48
C VAL A 62 -5.97 8.33 -4.82
N GLN A 63 -7.25 8.66 -4.96
CA GLN A 63 -7.67 10.02 -5.34
C GLN A 63 -7.27 11.09 -4.33
N GLU A 64 -6.97 10.74 -3.11
CA GLU A 64 -6.59 11.72 -2.08
C GLU A 64 -5.09 12.06 -2.09
N TYR A 65 -4.30 11.41 -2.94
CA TYR A 65 -2.84 11.50 -2.87
C TYR A 65 -2.21 11.96 -4.17
N ASP A 66 -1.03 12.56 -4.05
CA ASP A 66 -0.26 13.06 -5.19
C ASP A 66 0.70 12.00 -5.74
N VAL A 67 1.17 11.12 -4.87
CA VAL A 67 2.14 10.06 -5.21
C VAL A 67 1.71 8.77 -4.52
N VAL A 68 1.87 7.66 -5.22
CA VAL A 68 1.66 6.32 -4.64
C VAL A 68 2.96 5.54 -4.72
N ILE A 69 3.40 5.01 -3.59
CA ILE A 69 4.54 4.10 -3.51
C ILE A 69 3.98 2.71 -3.25
N HIS A 70 4.16 1.82 -4.22
CA HIS A 70 3.62 0.47 -4.14
C HIS A 70 4.68 -0.50 -3.63
N ALA A 71 4.59 -0.82 -2.33
CA ALA A 71 5.47 -1.79 -1.69
C ALA A 71 4.74 -3.08 -1.30
N ALA A 72 3.43 -3.16 -1.59
CA ALA A 72 2.64 -4.33 -1.26
C ALA A 72 2.94 -5.48 -2.24
N ALA A 73 3.38 -6.60 -1.70
CA ALA A 73 3.56 -7.83 -2.45
C ALA A 73 3.57 -8.99 -1.48
N ILE A 74 3.19 -10.17 -1.95
CA ILE A 74 3.39 -11.38 -1.18
C ILE A 74 4.78 -11.90 -1.51
N THR A 75 5.61 -12.01 -0.47
CA THR A 75 6.96 -12.56 -0.58
C THR A 75 7.01 -13.86 0.20
N ASP A 76 6.62 -14.93 -0.44
CA ASP A 76 6.66 -16.26 0.15
C ASP A 76 7.65 -17.09 -0.65
N TYR A 77 8.69 -17.55 0.03
CA TYR A 77 9.76 -18.29 -0.63
C TYR A 77 9.52 -19.80 -0.63
N TRP A 78 8.51 -20.25 0.05
CA TRP A 78 8.32 -21.67 0.21
C TRP A 78 6.85 -22.04 0.32
N PRO A 79 6.40 -23.10 -0.37
CA PRO A 79 7.17 -24.07 -1.17
C PRO A 79 7.28 -23.70 -2.65
N THR A 80 7.05 -22.56 -3.11
CA THR A 80 7.16 -22.09 -4.47
C THR A 80 5.95 -21.25 -4.88
N ARG A 81 5.97 -20.77 -6.09
CA ARG A 81 5.00 -19.82 -6.61
C ARG A 81 3.58 -20.36 -6.60
N SER A 82 2.76 -19.88 -5.71
CA SER A 82 1.35 -20.18 -5.78
C SER A 82 0.67 -19.21 -6.75
N GLN A 83 -0.49 -19.61 -7.25
CA GLN A 83 -1.32 -18.75 -8.07
C GLN A 83 -1.70 -17.47 -7.32
N LYS A 84 -1.89 -17.57 -6.02
CA LYS A 84 -2.22 -16.43 -5.16
C LYS A 84 -1.12 -15.37 -5.17
N ILE A 85 0.16 -15.78 -5.14
CA ILE A 85 1.29 -14.87 -5.19
C ILE A 85 1.30 -14.13 -6.53
N CYS A 86 1.15 -14.85 -7.63
CA CYS A 86 1.10 -14.25 -8.96
C CYS A 86 -0.07 -13.29 -9.08
N GLU A 87 -1.23 -13.68 -8.60
CA GLU A 87 -2.43 -12.86 -8.66
C GLU A 87 -2.25 -11.55 -7.91
N VAL A 88 -1.77 -11.60 -6.66
CA VAL A 88 -1.57 -10.39 -5.86
C VAL A 88 -0.47 -9.52 -6.46
N ASN A 89 0.65 -10.11 -6.85
CA ASN A 89 1.79 -9.32 -7.33
C ASN A 89 1.56 -8.74 -8.73
N ILE A 90 0.85 -9.44 -9.60
CA ILE A 90 0.59 -8.98 -10.96
C ILE A 90 -0.68 -8.13 -11.01
N GLU A 91 -1.80 -8.67 -10.58
CA GLU A 91 -3.10 -7.97 -10.66
C GLU A 91 -3.17 -6.80 -9.69
N GLY A 92 -2.60 -6.96 -8.49
CA GLY A 92 -2.53 -5.87 -7.52
C GLY A 92 -1.74 -4.70 -8.06
N THR A 93 -0.58 -4.95 -8.65
CA THR A 93 0.24 -3.89 -9.27
C THR A 93 -0.49 -3.24 -10.43
N ARG A 94 -1.15 -4.04 -11.27
CA ARG A 94 -1.95 -3.51 -12.39
C ARG A 94 -3.05 -2.59 -11.87
N ASN A 95 -3.73 -2.98 -10.82
CA ASN A 95 -4.79 -2.17 -10.23
C ASN A 95 -4.27 -0.85 -9.67
N VAL A 96 -3.10 -0.87 -9.03
CA VAL A 96 -2.47 0.35 -8.52
C VAL A 96 -2.12 1.30 -9.67
N VAL A 97 -1.49 0.79 -10.72
CA VAL A 97 -1.11 1.60 -11.89
C VAL A 97 -2.36 2.20 -12.55
N ASN A 98 -3.40 1.40 -12.73
CA ASN A 98 -4.64 1.88 -13.35
C ASN A 98 -5.34 2.93 -12.49
N ALA A 99 -5.34 2.78 -11.17
CA ALA A 99 -5.93 3.76 -10.27
C ALA A 99 -5.17 5.08 -10.33
N VAL A 100 -3.85 5.03 -10.34
CA VAL A 100 -3.02 6.24 -10.47
C VAL A 100 -3.29 6.95 -11.78
N LYS A 101 -3.37 6.22 -12.89
CA LYS A 101 -3.67 6.80 -14.20
C LYS A 101 -5.05 7.44 -14.25
N LYS A 102 -6.02 6.86 -13.58
CA LYS A 102 -7.39 7.36 -13.59
C LYS A 102 -7.53 8.72 -12.91
N PHE A 103 -6.74 8.98 -11.86
CA PHE A 103 -6.86 10.17 -11.03
C PHE A 103 -5.70 11.17 -11.17
N ASN A 104 -4.81 10.91 -12.09
CA ASN A 104 -3.75 11.85 -12.44
C ASN A 104 -3.91 12.31 -13.90
#